data_f1b73ffd4f06e7d35072f82c3d60a7bb
#
_entry.id   f1b73ffd4f06e7d35072f82c3d60a7bb
#
_cell.length_a   1.000
_cell.length_b   1.000
_cell.length_c   1.000
_cell.angle_alpha   90.00
_cell.angle_beta   90.00
_cell.angle_gamma   90.00
#
_symmetry.space_group_name_H-M   'P 1'
#
loop_
_entity.id
_entity.type
_entity.pdbx_description
1 polymer ?
#
loop_
_entity_poly.entity_id
_entity_poly.type
_entity_poly.pdbx_seq_one_letter_code
_entity_poly.pdbx_strand_id
1 'polypeptide(L)'
;VQKAVFLEGSGVLTDEEMIDCVRHLRGDAQLETGMPTLSDMRAVQRLAISRRGIDEMIAVMAATDANRGAAKAAIVASEDLQFGMARMLQMKADEKVHPEFRVFREMAAAKAWIGLD
;
A
#
# COMPACT_ATOMS: atom_id res chain seq x y z
N VAL A 1 20.75 -0.99 9.93
CA VAL A 1 19.39 -0.46 10.17
C VAL A 1 18.56 -0.66 8.93
N GLN A 2 17.43 -1.32 9.07
CA GLN A 2 16.53 -1.51 7.96
C GLN A 2 15.73 -0.24 7.67
N LYS A 3 15.73 0.16 6.41
CA LYS A 3 14.91 1.30 5.95
C LYS A 3 13.56 0.80 5.47
N ALA A 4 12.52 1.54 5.81
CA ALA A 4 11.16 1.26 5.37
C ALA A 4 10.39 2.58 5.25
N VAL A 5 9.34 2.55 4.44
CA VAL A 5 8.43 3.69 4.31
C VAL A 5 7.19 3.40 5.13
N PHE A 6 6.80 4.35 5.97
CA PHE A 6 5.59 4.26 6.76
C PHE A 6 4.57 5.26 6.23
N LEU A 7 3.39 4.76 5.89
CA LEU A 7 2.27 5.58 5.46
C LEU A 7 1.13 5.43 6.45
N GLU A 8 0.47 6.51 6.76
CA GLU A 8 -0.61 6.51 7.74
C GLU A 8 -1.84 7.16 7.14
N GLY A 9 -2.95 6.42 7.10
CA GLY A 9 -4.22 6.94 6.60
C GLY A 9 -5.16 7.22 7.75
N SER A 10 -5.97 8.28 7.62
CA SER A 10 -6.97 8.64 8.61
C SER A 10 -8.17 9.32 7.97
N GLY A 11 -9.31 9.33 8.69
CA GLY A 11 -10.52 9.98 8.23
C GLY A 11 -11.12 9.34 6.99
N VAL A 12 -11.46 10.14 6.00
CA VAL A 12 -12.04 9.69 4.74
C VAL A 12 -10.94 9.66 3.68
N LEU A 13 -10.73 8.50 3.06
CA LEU A 13 -9.79 8.38 1.94
C LEU A 13 -10.56 8.34 0.63
N THR A 14 -10.18 9.19 -0.32
CA THR A 14 -10.77 9.27 -1.65
C THR A 14 -9.83 8.67 -2.70
N ASP A 15 -10.36 8.45 -3.91
CA ASP A 15 -9.55 7.99 -5.04
C ASP A 15 -8.37 8.91 -5.28
N GLU A 16 -8.61 10.22 -5.31
CA GLU A 16 -7.56 11.21 -5.58
C GLU A 16 -6.45 11.17 -4.55
N GLU A 17 -6.82 11.08 -3.27
CA GLU A 17 -5.83 11.03 -2.20
C GLU A 17 -4.94 9.79 -2.29
N MET A 18 -5.56 8.65 -2.58
CA MET A 18 -4.81 7.39 -2.71
C MET A 18 -3.87 7.43 -3.92
N ILE A 19 -4.37 7.91 -5.06
CA ILE A 19 -3.57 8.00 -6.28
C ILE A 19 -2.41 8.97 -6.09
N ASP A 20 -2.68 10.14 -5.50
CA ASP A 20 -1.64 11.14 -5.24
C ASP A 20 -0.58 10.61 -4.28
N CYS A 21 -0.99 9.87 -3.26
CA CYS A 21 -0.07 9.25 -2.32
C CYS A 21 0.88 8.28 -3.04
N VAL A 22 0.34 7.44 -3.90
CA VAL A 22 1.15 6.48 -4.66
C VAL A 22 2.11 7.20 -5.60
N ARG A 23 1.65 8.24 -6.28
CA ARG A 23 2.51 9.04 -7.17
C ARG A 23 3.65 9.70 -6.42
N HIS A 24 3.35 10.32 -5.28
CA HIS A 24 4.36 10.96 -4.46
C HIS A 24 5.39 9.96 -3.95
N LEU A 25 4.93 8.84 -3.42
CA LEU A 25 5.82 7.82 -2.90
C LEU A 25 6.74 7.29 -4.01
N ARG A 26 6.18 6.95 -5.15
CA ARG A 26 6.95 6.32 -6.22
C ARG A 26 7.85 7.29 -6.98
N GLY A 27 7.57 8.59 -6.87
CA GLY A 27 8.44 9.63 -7.41
C GLY A 27 9.48 10.16 -6.44
N ASP A 28 9.48 9.68 -5.21
CA ASP A 28 10.41 10.17 -4.18
C ASP A 28 11.82 9.62 -4.44
N ALA A 29 12.80 10.52 -4.52
CA ALA A 29 14.19 10.15 -4.76
C ALA A 29 14.80 9.34 -3.60
N GLN A 30 14.20 9.40 -2.41
CA GLN A 30 14.67 8.63 -1.26
C GLN A 30 14.16 7.19 -1.25
N LEU A 31 13.21 6.87 -2.12
CA LEU A 31 12.70 5.51 -2.21
C LEU A 31 13.69 4.62 -2.92
N GLU A 32 14.28 3.69 -2.18
CA GLU A 32 15.24 2.73 -2.73
C GLU A 32 14.52 1.50 -3.27
N THR A 33 15.06 0.92 -4.34
CA THR A 33 14.55 -0.34 -4.88
C THR A 33 14.61 -1.42 -3.81
N GLY A 34 13.51 -2.12 -3.63
CA GLY A 34 13.41 -3.18 -2.60
C GLY A 34 13.03 -2.69 -1.22
N MET A 35 12.94 -1.37 -1.02
CA MET A 35 12.55 -0.83 0.28
C MET A 35 11.10 -1.19 0.60
N PRO A 36 10.84 -1.83 1.77
CA PRO A 36 9.46 -2.20 2.12
C PRO A 36 8.63 -0.99 2.52
N THR A 37 7.32 -1.11 2.33
CA THR A 37 6.36 -0.10 2.77
C THR A 37 5.37 -0.71 3.75
N LEU A 38 4.95 0.10 4.70
CA LEU A 38 3.92 -0.27 5.68
C LEU A 38 2.86 0.82 5.68
N SER A 39 1.65 0.47 5.28
CA SER A 39 0.53 1.39 5.22
C SER A 39 -0.43 1.08 6.37
N ASP A 40 -0.53 1.98 7.34
CA ASP A 40 -1.42 1.82 8.48
C ASP A 40 -2.75 2.51 8.17
N MET A 41 -3.79 1.71 7.96
CA MET A 41 -5.13 2.18 7.61
C MET A 41 -6.10 2.10 8.79
N ARG A 42 -5.61 1.82 10.00
CA ARG A 42 -6.50 1.59 11.14
C ARG A 42 -7.29 2.83 11.56
N ALA A 43 -6.76 4.02 11.30
CA ALA A 43 -7.44 5.28 11.63
C ALA A 43 -8.36 5.77 10.52
N VAL A 44 -8.49 5.04 9.42
CA VAL A 44 -9.42 5.38 8.34
C VAL A 44 -10.84 5.07 8.79
N GLN A 45 -11.70 6.08 8.74
CA GLN A 45 -13.09 5.96 9.14
C GLN A 45 -13.97 5.55 7.97
N ARG A 46 -13.62 5.99 6.77
CA ARG A 46 -14.39 5.70 5.57
C ARG A 46 -13.48 5.60 4.35
N LEU A 47 -13.70 4.57 3.55
CA LEU A 47 -13.04 4.42 2.26
C LEU A 47 -14.00 4.84 1.15
N ALA A 48 -13.76 6.01 0.56
CA ALA A 48 -14.52 6.51 -0.58
C ALA A 48 -13.74 6.21 -1.86
N ILE A 49 -13.41 4.93 -2.05
CA ILE A 49 -12.58 4.45 -3.13
C ILE A 49 -13.42 3.59 -4.06
N SER A 50 -13.36 3.91 -5.36
CA SER A 50 -14.08 3.17 -6.38
C SER A 50 -13.17 2.13 -7.04
N ARG A 51 -13.78 1.22 -7.80
CA ARG A 51 -13.03 0.27 -8.62
C ARG A 51 -12.11 1.01 -9.60
N ARG A 52 -12.61 2.10 -10.19
CA ARG A 52 -11.81 2.91 -11.11
C ARG A 52 -10.59 3.50 -10.41
N GLY A 53 -10.75 3.97 -9.17
CA GLY A 53 -9.63 4.50 -8.39
C GLY A 53 -8.57 3.45 -8.12
N ILE A 54 -9.00 2.23 -7.79
CA ILE A 54 -8.08 1.10 -7.61
C ILE A 54 -7.33 0.81 -8.91
N ASP A 55 -8.04 0.78 -10.03
CA ASP A 55 -7.42 0.48 -11.33
C ASP A 55 -6.42 1.57 -11.71
N GLU A 56 -6.73 2.85 -11.47
CA GLU A 56 -5.80 3.94 -11.74
C GLU A 56 -4.57 3.87 -10.83
N MET A 57 -4.77 3.53 -9.56
CA MET A 57 -3.66 3.37 -8.63
C MET A 57 -2.71 2.26 -9.08
N ILE A 58 -3.27 1.13 -9.50
CA ILE A 58 -2.46 0.00 -10.01
C ILE A 58 -1.73 0.40 -11.29
N ALA A 59 -2.36 1.20 -12.15
CA ALA A 59 -1.71 1.69 -13.36
C ALA A 59 -0.49 2.56 -13.04
N VAL A 60 -0.58 3.42 -12.03
CA VAL A 60 0.56 4.22 -11.56
C VAL A 60 1.65 3.31 -11.01
N MET A 61 1.27 2.30 -10.23
CA MET A 61 2.23 1.34 -9.70
C MET A 61 2.94 0.59 -10.81
N ALA A 62 2.21 0.13 -11.81
CA ALA A 62 2.80 -0.61 -12.93
C ALA A 62 3.76 0.26 -13.75
N ALA A 63 3.42 1.54 -13.96
CA ALA A 63 4.26 2.47 -14.71
C ALA A 63 5.58 2.77 -13.98
N THR A 64 5.60 2.65 -12.66
CA THR A 64 6.78 2.93 -11.84
C THR A 64 7.37 1.68 -11.19
N ASP A 65 7.00 0.51 -11.69
CA ASP A 65 7.33 -0.78 -11.09
C ASP A 65 8.84 -1.02 -10.99
N ALA A 66 9.60 -0.54 -11.97
CA ALA A 66 11.05 -0.70 -11.98
C ALA A 66 11.71 -0.03 -10.76
N ASN A 67 11.08 0.98 -10.18
CA ASN A 67 11.59 1.69 -9.01
C ASN A 67 11.41 0.88 -7.71
N ARG A 68 10.53 -0.12 -7.72
CA ARG A 68 10.21 -0.88 -6.51
C ARG A 68 10.92 -2.23 -6.46
N GLY A 69 11.09 -2.86 -7.62
CA GLY A 69 11.63 -4.21 -7.68
C GLY A 69 10.74 -5.19 -6.92
N ALA A 70 11.33 -6.13 -6.23
CA ALA A 70 10.63 -7.17 -5.46
C ALA A 70 10.37 -6.75 -4.01
N ALA A 71 10.00 -5.50 -3.77
CA ALA A 71 9.76 -4.98 -2.43
C ALA A 71 8.48 -5.56 -1.83
N LYS A 72 8.41 -5.56 -0.49
CA LYS A 72 7.20 -5.98 0.23
C LYS A 72 6.38 -4.74 0.59
N ALA A 73 5.07 -4.84 0.44
CA ALA A 73 4.14 -3.77 0.81
C ALA A 73 3.08 -4.34 1.74
N ALA A 74 3.16 -3.98 3.02
CA ALA A 74 2.21 -4.43 4.03
C ALA A 74 1.14 -3.36 4.23
N ILE A 75 -0.12 -3.81 4.36
CA ILE A 75 -1.25 -2.93 4.64
C ILE A 75 -1.91 -3.44 5.92
N VAL A 76 -2.11 -2.56 6.89
CA VAL A 76 -2.78 -2.89 8.14
C VAL A 76 -4.18 -2.27 8.13
N ALA A 77 -5.20 -3.10 8.22
CA ALA A 77 -6.60 -2.68 8.21
C ALA A 77 -7.38 -3.53 9.20
N SER A 78 -7.87 -2.92 10.27
CA SER A 78 -8.55 -3.64 11.34
C SER A 78 -10.04 -3.88 11.08
N GLU A 79 -10.70 -2.97 10.37
CA GLU A 79 -12.13 -3.09 10.08
C GLU A 79 -12.38 -4.00 8.87
N ASP A 80 -13.48 -4.76 8.89
CA ASP A 80 -13.79 -5.74 7.85
C ASP A 80 -13.89 -5.12 6.46
N LEU A 81 -14.52 -3.97 6.35
CA LEU A 81 -14.68 -3.30 5.06
C LEU A 81 -13.33 -2.88 4.48
N GLN A 82 -12.50 -2.25 5.30
CA GLN A 82 -11.17 -1.81 4.90
C GLN A 82 -10.29 -3.01 4.56
N PHE A 83 -10.38 -4.07 5.35
CA PHE A 83 -9.64 -5.29 5.11
C PHE A 83 -10.04 -5.92 3.77
N GLY A 84 -11.34 -5.98 3.48
CA GLY A 84 -11.84 -6.51 2.21
C GLY A 84 -11.38 -5.70 1.01
N MET A 85 -11.39 -4.37 1.13
CA MET A 85 -10.92 -3.49 0.05
C MET A 85 -9.42 -3.66 -0.19
N ALA A 86 -8.64 -3.77 0.88
CA ALA A 86 -7.21 -3.98 0.79
C ALA A 86 -6.88 -5.34 0.16
N ARG A 87 -7.66 -6.37 0.49
CA ARG A 87 -7.52 -7.69 -0.15
C ARG A 87 -7.81 -7.62 -1.65
N MET A 88 -8.81 -6.84 -2.05
CA MET A 88 -9.12 -6.66 -3.47
C MET A 88 -7.96 -5.97 -4.18
N LEU A 89 -7.37 -4.95 -3.56
CA LEU A 89 -6.18 -4.30 -4.10
C LEU A 89 -5.02 -5.29 -4.25
N GLN A 90 -4.77 -6.10 -3.22
CA GLN A 90 -3.73 -7.12 -3.26
C GLN A 90 -3.92 -8.06 -4.45
N MET A 91 -5.12 -8.58 -4.62
CA MET A 91 -5.40 -9.52 -5.69
C MET A 91 -5.17 -8.92 -7.07
N LYS A 92 -5.60 -7.67 -7.27
CA LYS A 92 -5.40 -6.99 -8.55
C LYS A 92 -3.95 -6.63 -8.79
N ALA A 93 -3.23 -6.22 -7.74
CA ALA A 93 -1.83 -5.84 -7.85
C ALA A 93 -0.94 -7.04 -8.16
N ASP A 94 -1.22 -8.20 -7.57
CA ASP A 94 -0.43 -9.41 -7.79
C ASP A 94 -0.35 -9.82 -9.26
N GLU A 95 -1.33 -9.44 -10.05
CA GLU A 95 -1.35 -9.75 -11.49
C GLU A 95 -0.53 -8.78 -12.33
N LYS A 96 -0.26 -7.56 -11.83
CA LYS A 96 0.24 -6.47 -12.68
C LYS A 96 1.51 -5.80 -12.20
N VAL A 97 1.87 -5.96 -10.94
CA VAL A 97 3.04 -5.28 -10.37
C VAL A 97 3.93 -6.27 -9.62
N HIS A 98 5.23 -5.96 -9.54
CA HIS A 98 6.21 -6.83 -8.90
C HIS A 98 6.22 -6.76 -7.37
N PRO A 99 5.99 -5.61 -6.71
CA PRO A 99 5.98 -5.61 -5.26
C PRO A 99 4.93 -6.58 -4.71
N GLU A 100 5.32 -7.32 -3.70
CA GLU A 100 4.42 -8.26 -3.04
C GLU A 100 3.56 -7.52 -2.02
N PHE A 101 2.24 -7.59 -2.19
CA PHE A 101 1.27 -6.97 -1.28
C PHE A 101 0.69 -8.00 -0.34
N ARG A 102 0.58 -7.65 0.94
CA ARG A 102 -0.08 -8.50 1.92
C ARG A 102 -0.84 -7.64 2.92
N VAL A 103 -2.03 -8.10 3.29
CA VAL A 103 -2.92 -7.37 4.19
C VAL A 103 -2.95 -8.05 5.55
N PHE A 104 -2.86 -7.25 6.60
CA PHE A 104 -2.85 -7.72 7.98
C PHE A 104 -3.90 -6.98 8.80
N ARG A 105 -4.41 -7.64 9.81
CA ARG A 105 -5.30 -6.98 10.78
C ARG A 105 -4.52 -6.37 11.93
N GLU A 106 -3.31 -6.82 12.18
CA GLU A 106 -2.51 -6.38 13.31
C GLU A 106 -1.15 -5.85 12.87
N MET A 107 -0.74 -4.77 13.49
CA MET A 107 0.52 -4.10 13.17
C MET A 107 1.72 -5.00 13.41
N ALA A 108 1.72 -5.77 14.50
CA ALA A 108 2.84 -6.63 14.84
C ALA A 108 3.12 -7.67 13.75
N ALA A 109 2.07 -8.27 13.19
CA ALA A 109 2.21 -9.25 12.11
C ALA A 109 2.76 -8.60 10.85
N ALA A 110 2.29 -7.40 10.53
CA ALA A 110 2.76 -6.66 9.36
C ALA A 110 4.25 -6.32 9.48
N LYS A 111 4.66 -5.81 10.63
CA LYS A 111 6.07 -5.47 10.89
C LYS A 111 6.97 -6.69 10.79
N ALA A 112 6.53 -7.80 11.36
CA ALA A 112 7.31 -9.04 11.30
C ALA A 112 7.51 -9.51 9.85
N TRP A 113 6.46 -9.41 9.04
CA TRP A 113 6.53 -9.84 7.65
C TRP A 113 7.50 -9.01 6.81
N ILE A 114 7.56 -7.69 7.04
CA ILE A 114 8.49 -6.83 6.29
C ILE A 114 9.89 -6.78 6.91
N GLY A 115 10.12 -7.51 8.00
CA GLY A 115 11.42 -7.60 8.63
C GLY A 115 11.69 -6.55 9.70
N LEU A 116 10.67 -5.84 10.18
CA LEU A 116 10.77 -4.90 11.28
C LEU A 116 10.17 -5.52 12.54
N ASP A 117 10.88 -5.44 13.63
CA ASP A 117 10.39 -5.98 14.91
C ASP A 117 9.80 -4.92 15.79
#